data_330b01606448e0f2a3172d2d10f0fa28
#
_entry.id   330b01606448e0f2a3172d2d10f0fa28
#
_cell.length_a   1.000
_cell.length_b   1.000
_cell.length_c   1.000
_cell.angle_alpha   90.00
_cell.angle_beta   90.00
_cell.angle_gamma   90.00
#
_symmetry.space_group_name_H-M   'P 1'
#
loop_
_entity.id
_entity.type
_entity.pdbx_description
1 polymer ?
#
loop_
_entity_poly.entity_id
_entity_poly.type
_entity_poly.pdbx_seq_one_letter_code
_entity_poly.pdbx_strand_id
1 'polypeptide(L)'
;MAISANRLELLQIARSVAAEKNIEEDVVVSAIEGAIQKAALSRYGAALDIVANIDVKSGELTIKRRQTVVPSEDDVLNEAQQISLAAAKKIDSSVEVGHVFEEFLPLFDFGRVMSLTGKQIITQKVREAERQKQFEEYQDRVGDIVNGIVKRVEYGNVFIDIGRGEGVIRRDQTLPRETLNMGDRVRAYIYEVRAEQKGPQIFLSRAHPGFMAKLFAQEVPEIYDGVIEIKSVARDPASRAKIAVFTTDTSIDPVGACVGMRGSRVQAVVGELGGEKIDIIPWSSDPATFIVNALQPAEVTKVVLDEDENRVEVVVPEDQLSLAIGRRGQNVRLASQLTGWSIDIMTEDQEKERREKETAELTELFTSALEVDDMMARLLVSEGFETIEDLANTDLDDIMSIEGFDEEVAQELQNRAKDHLEREETALLARLEELGIEQELLDTAGITPQMAIALGENDVKNLEDLAGLVSDDLQGWFDIKNGERVREPGILEKFKLSTADADGLIMSARVAMGWVEAPQEEAEAEIEADGQE
;
A
#
# COMPACT_ATOMS: atom_id res chain seq x y z
N MET A 1 45.22 -40.45 -24.94
CA MET A 1 44.03 -40.61 -25.80
C MET A 1 42.68 -40.61 -25.02
N ALA A 2 42.65 -40.67 -23.71
CA ALA A 2 41.42 -40.64 -22.94
C ALA A 2 40.82 -39.22 -22.72
N ILE A 3 41.59 -38.17 -22.91
CA ILE A 3 41.18 -36.77 -22.67
C ILE A 3 40.38 -36.15 -23.85
N SER A 4 40.57 -36.69 -25.08
CA SER A 4 39.91 -36.14 -26.27
C SER A 4 38.45 -36.62 -26.45
N ALA A 5 38.10 -37.79 -25.95
CA ALA A 5 36.72 -38.30 -25.99
C ALA A 5 35.79 -37.53 -25.04
N ASN A 6 36.31 -37.03 -23.92
CA ASN A 6 35.55 -36.30 -22.90
C ASN A 6 35.12 -34.88 -23.33
N ARG A 7 35.81 -34.28 -24.33
CA ARG A 7 35.55 -32.88 -24.76
C ARG A 7 34.25 -32.72 -25.52
N LEU A 8 33.98 -33.61 -26.48
CA LEU A 8 32.72 -33.60 -27.25
C LEU A 8 31.51 -34.10 -26.44
N GLU A 9 31.74 -34.99 -25.48
CA GLU A 9 30.68 -35.46 -24.60
C GLU A 9 30.09 -34.35 -23.72
N LEU A 10 30.91 -33.45 -23.18
CA LEU A 10 30.43 -32.32 -22.35
C LEU A 10 29.51 -31.40 -23.13
N LEU A 11 29.85 -30.99 -24.35
CA LEU A 11 29.01 -30.18 -25.20
C LEU A 11 27.74 -30.90 -25.66
N GLN A 12 27.83 -32.23 -25.93
CA GLN A 12 26.63 -33.00 -26.27
C GLN A 12 25.67 -33.12 -25.09
N ILE A 13 26.18 -33.28 -23.87
CA ILE A 13 25.36 -33.25 -22.65
C ILE A 13 24.73 -31.90 -22.49
N ALA A 14 25.50 -30.78 -22.65
CA ALA A 14 24.98 -29.42 -22.55
C ALA A 14 23.84 -29.20 -23.56
N ARG A 15 24.02 -29.56 -24.83
CA ARG A 15 23.01 -29.44 -25.89
C ARG A 15 21.78 -30.28 -25.61
N SER A 16 21.96 -31.52 -25.17
CA SER A 16 20.84 -32.42 -24.84
C SER A 16 19.99 -31.88 -23.70
N VAL A 17 20.62 -31.38 -22.63
CA VAL A 17 19.93 -30.78 -21.48
C VAL A 17 19.27 -29.47 -21.88
N ALA A 18 19.95 -28.62 -22.66
CA ALA A 18 19.42 -27.37 -23.15
C ALA A 18 18.14 -27.58 -23.99
N ALA A 19 18.18 -28.55 -24.92
CA ALA A 19 17.03 -28.93 -25.76
C ALA A 19 15.87 -29.54 -24.95
N GLU A 20 16.16 -30.44 -24.00
CA GLU A 20 15.15 -31.09 -23.15
C GLU A 20 14.42 -30.07 -22.27
N LYS A 21 15.15 -29.10 -21.74
CA LYS A 21 14.64 -28.08 -20.80
C LYS A 21 14.23 -26.77 -21.44
N ASN A 22 14.45 -26.62 -22.77
CA ASN A 22 14.15 -25.42 -23.52
C ASN A 22 14.82 -24.15 -22.93
N ILE A 23 16.11 -24.27 -22.59
CA ILE A 23 16.97 -23.19 -22.08
C ILE A 23 18.16 -23.00 -23.03
N GLU A 24 18.85 -21.85 -22.89
CA GLU A 24 20.02 -21.56 -23.71
C GLU A 24 21.20 -22.49 -23.39
N GLU A 25 21.97 -22.89 -24.41
CA GLU A 25 23.14 -23.77 -24.27
C GLU A 25 24.18 -23.15 -23.33
N ASP A 26 24.37 -21.83 -23.40
CA ASP A 26 25.34 -21.08 -22.60
C ASP A 26 25.09 -21.20 -21.09
N VAL A 27 23.82 -21.27 -20.67
CA VAL A 27 23.43 -21.47 -19.25
C VAL A 27 23.89 -22.83 -18.75
N VAL A 28 23.76 -23.87 -19.56
CA VAL A 28 24.18 -25.22 -19.18
C VAL A 28 25.70 -25.32 -19.20
N VAL A 29 26.37 -24.70 -20.18
CA VAL A 29 27.84 -24.62 -20.24
C VAL A 29 28.39 -23.94 -19.00
N SER A 30 27.86 -22.77 -18.64
CA SER A 30 28.23 -22.05 -17.42
C SER A 30 28.02 -22.86 -16.14
N ALA A 31 26.95 -23.66 -16.06
CA ALA A 31 26.72 -24.58 -14.96
C ALA A 31 27.77 -25.69 -14.86
N ILE A 32 28.22 -26.21 -16.01
CA ILE A 32 29.30 -27.23 -16.09
C ILE A 32 30.64 -26.59 -15.66
N GLU A 33 30.94 -25.37 -16.14
CA GLU A 33 32.12 -24.60 -15.74
C GLU A 33 32.17 -24.38 -14.23
N GLY A 34 31.05 -23.95 -13.62
CA GLY A 34 30.93 -23.78 -12.17
C GLY A 34 31.12 -25.08 -11.38
N ALA A 35 30.66 -26.21 -11.92
CA ALA A 35 30.87 -27.50 -11.31
C ALA A 35 32.37 -27.89 -11.34
N ILE A 36 33.04 -27.67 -12.46
CA ILE A 36 34.48 -27.92 -12.64
C ILE A 36 35.30 -27.00 -11.75
N GLN A 37 34.94 -25.70 -11.68
CA GLN A 37 35.56 -24.73 -10.80
C GLN A 37 35.51 -25.17 -9.33
N LYS A 38 34.34 -25.61 -8.85
CA LYS A 38 34.17 -26.13 -7.48
C LYS A 38 34.99 -27.37 -7.22
N ALA A 39 35.09 -28.25 -8.21
CA ALA A 39 35.95 -29.43 -8.15
C ALA A 39 37.45 -29.06 -8.10
N ALA A 40 37.86 -28.06 -8.88
CA ALA A 40 39.23 -27.58 -8.91
C ALA A 40 39.61 -26.88 -7.58
N LEU A 41 38.71 -26.09 -6.99
CA LEU A 41 38.89 -25.49 -5.66
C LEU A 41 39.07 -26.57 -4.57
N SER A 42 38.29 -27.67 -4.63
CA SER A 42 38.45 -28.79 -3.70
C SER A 42 39.79 -29.52 -3.84
N ARG A 43 40.35 -29.56 -5.06
CA ARG A 43 41.61 -30.26 -5.31
C ARG A 43 42.85 -29.42 -5.10
N TYR A 44 42.83 -28.17 -5.57
CA TYR A 44 43.98 -27.28 -5.56
C TYR A 44 44.04 -26.35 -4.34
N GLY A 45 42.92 -26.12 -3.68
CA GLY A 45 42.80 -25.32 -2.47
C GLY A 45 41.64 -24.35 -2.55
N ALA A 46 40.84 -24.31 -1.50
CA ALA A 46 39.63 -23.48 -1.41
C ALA A 46 39.93 -21.96 -1.35
N ALA A 47 41.16 -21.59 -1.01
CA ALA A 47 41.59 -20.18 -0.92
C ALA A 47 41.98 -19.59 -2.28
N LEU A 48 42.16 -20.40 -3.33
CA LEU A 48 42.58 -19.96 -4.66
C LEU A 48 41.38 -19.33 -5.41
N ASP A 49 41.65 -18.34 -6.26
CA ASP A 49 40.71 -17.90 -7.28
C ASP A 49 40.95 -18.72 -8.56
N ILE A 50 40.05 -19.66 -8.84
CA ILE A 50 40.14 -20.56 -9.98
C ILE A 50 38.94 -20.31 -10.89
N VAL A 51 39.20 -20.20 -12.19
CA VAL A 51 38.18 -20.12 -13.23
C VAL A 51 38.34 -21.28 -14.18
N ALA A 52 37.20 -21.95 -14.46
CA ALA A 52 37.12 -22.97 -15.50
C ALA A 52 36.33 -22.38 -16.68
N ASN A 53 36.83 -22.60 -17.90
CA ASN A 53 36.18 -22.12 -19.10
C ASN A 53 36.16 -23.22 -20.16
N ILE A 54 35.00 -23.37 -20.83
CA ILE A 54 34.76 -24.32 -21.92
C ILE A 54 34.54 -23.54 -23.21
N ASP A 55 35.41 -23.68 -24.17
CA ASP A 55 35.19 -23.13 -25.51
C ASP A 55 34.02 -23.86 -26.18
N VAL A 56 32.93 -23.16 -26.41
CA VAL A 56 31.68 -23.71 -27.01
C VAL A 56 31.91 -24.27 -28.42
N LYS A 57 32.94 -23.79 -29.15
CA LYS A 57 33.25 -24.25 -30.51
C LYS A 57 34.10 -25.53 -30.53
N SER A 58 35.16 -25.54 -29.73
CA SER A 58 36.14 -26.66 -29.73
C SER A 58 35.86 -27.71 -28.63
N GLY A 59 35.06 -27.37 -27.62
CA GLY A 59 34.85 -28.15 -26.42
C GLY A 59 36.11 -28.21 -25.52
N GLU A 60 37.07 -27.31 -25.72
CA GLU A 60 38.31 -27.29 -24.97
C GLU A 60 38.06 -26.70 -23.58
N LEU A 61 38.38 -27.51 -22.55
CA LEU A 61 38.32 -27.07 -21.17
C LEU A 61 39.65 -26.50 -20.73
N THR A 62 39.65 -25.32 -20.18
CA THR A 62 40.79 -24.66 -19.55
C THR A 62 40.49 -24.35 -18.08
N ILE A 63 41.47 -24.61 -17.21
CA ILE A 63 41.38 -24.22 -15.78
C ILE A 63 42.53 -23.24 -15.54
N LYS A 64 42.18 -22.08 -15.02
CA LYS A 64 43.13 -21.02 -14.73
C LYS A 64 43.03 -20.57 -13.30
N ARG A 65 44.17 -20.37 -12.64
CA ARG A 65 44.29 -19.65 -11.39
C ARG A 65 44.44 -18.18 -11.70
N ARG A 66 43.76 -17.32 -10.97
CA ARG A 66 43.83 -15.87 -11.05
C ARG A 66 44.47 -15.29 -9.81
N GLN A 67 45.37 -14.30 -10.01
CA GLN A 67 45.93 -13.47 -8.94
C GLN A 67 45.86 -12.00 -9.35
N THR A 68 45.19 -11.19 -8.53
CA THR A 68 45.05 -9.74 -8.79
C THR A 68 46.23 -8.98 -8.20
N VAL A 69 46.80 -8.07 -8.96
CA VAL A 69 47.89 -7.20 -8.50
C VAL A 69 47.37 -6.08 -7.63
N VAL A 70 47.88 -6.00 -6.39
CA VAL A 70 47.58 -4.94 -5.42
C VAL A 70 48.76 -4.00 -5.24
N PRO A 71 48.57 -2.72 -4.80
CA PRO A 71 49.61 -1.69 -4.78
C PRO A 71 50.82 -2.04 -3.92
N SER A 72 50.64 -2.58 -2.73
CA SER A 72 51.71 -2.87 -1.76
C SER A 72 51.60 -4.28 -1.18
N GLU A 73 52.61 -4.71 -0.41
CA GLU A 73 52.57 -5.98 0.33
C GLU A 73 51.56 -5.92 1.48
N ASP A 74 51.34 -4.75 2.07
CA ASP A 74 50.37 -4.55 3.18
C ASP A 74 48.90 -4.66 2.69
N ASP A 75 48.66 -4.43 1.39
CA ASP A 75 47.34 -4.57 0.77
C ASP A 75 47.01 -6.00 0.36
N VAL A 76 47.93 -6.96 0.51
CA VAL A 76 47.68 -8.38 0.22
C VAL A 76 46.91 -9.02 1.35
N LEU A 77 45.57 -9.05 1.24
CA LEU A 77 44.68 -9.71 2.20
C LEU A 77 44.70 -11.25 2.07
N ASN A 78 44.97 -11.77 0.90
CA ASN A 78 45.04 -13.20 0.62
C ASN A 78 46.13 -13.49 -0.43
N GLU A 79 47.25 -14.06 0.01
CA GLU A 79 48.36 -14.45 -0.88
C GLU A 79 47.97 -15.45 -1.96
N ALA A 80 46.92 -16.20 -1.76
CA ALA A 80 46.43 -17.17 -2.76
C ALA A 80 45.75 -16.49 -3.96
N GLN A 81 45.17 -15.29 -3.77
CA GLN A 81 44.37 -14.56 -4.77
C GLN A 81 44.98 -13.23 -5.18
N GLN A 82 45.93 -12.71 -4.40
CA GLN A 82 46.54 -11.39 -4.61
C GLN A 82 48.07 -11.47 -4.65
N ILE A 83 48.69 -10.58 -5.39
CA ILE A 83 50.13 -10.43 -5.48
C ILE A 83 50.49 -8.94 -5.43
N SER A 84 51.55 -8.57 -4.69
CA SER A 84 51.99 -7.18 -4.64
C SER A 84 52.60 -6.74 -5.97
N LEU A 85 52.46 -5.44 -6.29
CA LEU A 85 53.02 -4.85 -7.51
C LEU A 85 54.54 -5.08 -7.61
N ALA A 86 55.27 -5.06 -6.47
CA ALA A 86 56.69 -5.29 -6.41
C ALA A 86 57.05 -6.75 -6.79
N ALA A 87 56.26 -7.73 -6.39
CA ALA A 87 56.42 -9.13 -6.76
C ALA A 87 55.94 -9.38 -8.20
N ALA A 88 54.86 -8.76 -8.62
CA ALA A 88 54.31 -8.83 -9.97
C ALA A 88 55.28 -8.31 -11.04
N LYS A 89 55.94 -7.18 -10.80
CA LYS A 89 56.98 -6.60 -11.69
C LYS A 89 58.23 -7.46 -11.87
N LYS A 90 58.49 -8.41 -10.98
CA LYS A 90 59.56 -9.41 -11.19
C LYS A 90 59.19 -10.48 -12.22
N ILE A 91 57.90 -10.69 -12.45
CA ILE A 91 57.38 -11.66 -13.43
C ILE A 91 57.19 -10.96 -14.77
N ASP A 92 56.55 -9.80 -14.77
CA ASP A 92 56.38 -8.97 -15.99
C ASP A 92 56.51 -7.48 -15.61
N SER A 93 57.47 -6.79 -16.23
CA SER A 93 57.83 -5.38 -15.96
C SER A 93 56.74 -4.39 -16.39
N SER A 94 55.81 -4.79 -17.25
CA SER A 94 54.75 -3.93 -17.81
C SER A 94 53.45 -3.91 -17.02
N VAL A 95 53.41 -4.60 -15.86
CA VAL A 95 52.19 -4.81 -15.08
C VAL A 95 51.82 -3.60 -14.25
N GLU A 96 50.56 -3.25 -14.24
CA GLU A 96 49.94 -2.20 -13.43
C GLU A 96 49.05 -2.77 -12.32
N VAL A 97 48.71 -1.93 -11.33
CA VAL A 97 47.79 -2.30 -10.24
C VAL A 97 46.43 -2.66 -10.85
N GLY A 98 45.84 -3.75 -10.38
CA GLY A 98 44.55 -4.28 -10.89
C GLY A 98 44.71 -5.28 -12.05
N HIS A 99 45.94 -5.48 -12.58
CA HIS A 99 46.20 -6.53 -13.56
C HIS A 99 45.95 -7.92 -12.95
N VAL A 100 45.36 -8.85 -13.71
CA VAL A 100 45.07 -10.21 -13.27
C VAL A 100 46.01 -11.18 -13.98
N PHE A 101 46.90 -11.80 -13.23
CA PHE A 101 47.71 -12.92 -13.73
C PHE A 101 46.86 -14.17 -13.85
N GLU A 102 46.97 -14.85 -14.99
CA GLU A 102 46.31 -16.13 -15.24
C GLU A 102 47.36 -17.23 -15.40
N GLU A 103 47.34 -18.23 -14.53
CA GLU A 103 48.18 -19.41 -14.59
C GLU A 103 47.36 -20.63 -14.99
N PHE A 104 47.75 -21.36 -16.03
CA PHE A 104 47.07 -22.59 -16.43
C PHE A 104 47.37 -23.72 -15.46
N LEU A 105 46.30 -24.28 -14.87
CA LEU A 105 46.40 -25.44 -14.01
C LEU A 105 46.26 -26.75 -14.82
N PRO A 106 46.96 -27.82 -14.41
CA PRO A 106 46.82 -29.12 -15.06
C PRO A 106 45.41 -29.68 -15.00
N LEU A 107 44.93 -30.27 -16.08
CA LEU A 107 43.67 -30.98 -16.11
C LEU A 107 43.74 -32.24 -15.22
N PHE A 108 42.70 -32.53 -14.47
CA PHE A 108 42.58 -33.73 -13.65
C PHE A 108 41.34 -34.55 -14.03
N ASP A 109 41.23 -35.77 -13.54
CA ASP A 109 40.07 -36.62 -13.82
C ASP A 109 38.84 -36.11 -13.02
N PHE A 110 37.86 -35.60 -13.75
CA PHE A 110 36.61 -35.03 -13.20
C PHE A 110 35.53 -36.09 -12.97
N GLY A 111 35.72 -37.34 -13.47
CA GLY A 111 34.65 -38.32 -13.61
C GLY A 111 33.84 -38.56 -12.33
N ARG A 112 34.50 -38.69 -11.18
CA ARG A 112 33.81 -38.88 -9.88
C ARG A 112 33.16 -37.60 -9.33
N VAL A 113 33.80 -36.45 -9.52
CA VAL A 113 33.29 -35.18 -8.99
C VAL A 113 32.12 -34.70 -9.83
N MET A 114 32.20 -34.82 -11.16
CA MET A 114 31.08 -34.53 -12.07
C MET A 114 29.87 -35.44 -11.82
N SER A 115 30.07 -36.68 -11.43
CA SER A 115 28.97 -37.58 -11.14
C SER A 115 28.13 -37.18 -9.93
N LEU A 116 28.70 -36.57 -8.92
CA LEU A 116 28.00 -36.20 -7.67
C LEU A 116 27.69 -34.70 -7.59
N THR A 117 28.73 -33.86 -7.69
CA THR A 117 28.59 -32.40 -7.50
C THR A 117 28.13 -31.70 -8.78
N GLY A 118 28.63 -32.15 -9.94
CA GLY A 118 28.26 -31.56 -11.23
C GLY A 118 26.76 -31.71 -11.53
N LYS A 119 26.19 -32.89 -11.33
CA LYS A 119 24.75 -33.13 -11.52
C LYS A 119 23.91 -32.20 -10.64
N GLN A 120 24.34 -31.96 -9.40
CA GLN A 120 23.62 -31.07 -8.48
C GLN A 120 23.68 -29.62 -8.93
N ILE A 121 24.87 -29.12 -9.32
CA ILE A 121 25.07 -27.73 -9.77
C ILE A 121 24.34 -27.50 -11.09
N ILE A 122 24.45 -28.41 -12.06
CA ILE A 122 23.72 -28.32 -13.33
C ILE A 122 22.22 -28.29 -13.06
N THR A 123 21.69 -29.19 -12.22
CA THR A 123 20.26 -29.18 -11.88
C THR A 123 19.82 -27.90 -11.21
N GLN A 124 20.66 -27.33 -10.34
CA GLN A 124 20.36 -26.05 -9.68
C GLN A 124 20.33 -24.89 -10.69
N LYS A 125 21.35 -24.77 -11.54
CA LYS A 125 21.43 -23.72 -12.55
C LYS A 125 20.31 -23.81 -13.60
N VAL A 126 20.00 -25.02 -14.04
CA VAL A 126 18.86 -25.26 -14.93
C VAL A 126 17.55 -24.78 -14.27
N ARG A 127 17.33 -25.12 -12.99
CA ARG A 127 16.15 -24.63 -12.27
C ARG A 127 16.14 -23.12 -12.12
N GLU A 128 17.29 -22.48 -11.86
CA GLU A 128 17.40 -21.02 -11.79
C GLU A 128 17.01 -20.40 -13.13
N ALA A 129 17.52 -20.93 -14.24
CA ALA A 129 17.20 -20.43 -15.59
C ALA A 129 15.72 -20.68 -15.96
N GLU A 130 15.16 -21.87 -15.65
CA GLU A 130 13.72 -22.14 -15.84
C GLU A 130 12.87 -21.14 -15.06
N ARG A 131 13.26 -20.81 -13.82
CA ARG A 131 12.56 -19.84 -12.97
C ARG A 131 12.65 -18.42 -13.50
N GLN A 132 13.83 -18.01 -13.95
CA GLN A 132 14.03 -16.70 -14.56
C GLN A 132 13.15 -16.55 -15.81
N LYS A 133 13.13 -17.55 -16.66
CA LYS A 133 12.29 -17.55 -17.87
C LYS A 133 10.79 -17.54 -17.54
N GLN A 134 10.38 -18.25 -16.48
CA GLN A 134 8.99 -18.19 -15.99
C GLN A 134 8.65 -16.79 -15.47
N PHE A 135 9.55 -16.16 -14.71
CA PHE A 135 9.36 -14.80 -14.22
C PHE A 135 9.15 -13.82 -15.38
N GLU A 136 10.05 -13.81 -16.37
CA GLU A 136 9.97 -12.95 -17.55
C GLU A 136 8.69 -13.19 -18.37
N GLU A 137 8.27 -14.45 -18.56
CA GLU A 137 7.06 -14.78 -19.31
C GLU A 137 5.77 -14.31 -18.61
N TYR A 138 5.74 -14.36 -17.26
CA TYR A 138 4.52 -14.04 -16.50
C TYR A 138 4.50 -12.63 -15.91
N GLN A 139 5.62 -11.92 -15.87
CA GLN A 139 5.70 -10.53 -15.39
C GLN A 139 4.76 -9.61 -16.16
N ASP A 140 4.75 -9.70 -17.48
CA ASP A 140 3.89 -8.88 -18.35
C ASP A 140 2.42 -9.34 -18.34
N ARG A 141 2.12 -10.47 -17.68
CA ARG A 141 0.76 -11.04 -17.57
C ARG A 141 0.12 -10.79 -16.22
N VAL A 142 0.73 -9.95 -15.37
CA VAL A 142 0.08 -9.46 -14.16
C VAL A 142 -1.20 -8.74 -14.57
N GLY A 143 -2.31 -9.08 -13.92
CA GLY A 143 -3.60 -8.55 -14.32
C GLY A 143 -4.43 -9.47 -15.23
N ASP A 144 -3.91 -10.60 -15.69
CA ASP A 144 -4.64 -11.55 -16.53
C ASP A 144 -5.24 -12.72 -15.75
N ILE A 145 -6.24 -13.34 -16.36
CA ILE A 145 -6.79 -14.63 -15.89
C ILE A 145 -6.03 -15.78 -16.53
N VAL A 146 -5.61 -16.72 -15.72
CA VAL A 146 -5.02 -17.98 -16.14
C VAL A 146 -5.91 -19.17 -15.79
N ASN A 147 -5.89 -20.18 -16.64
CA ASN A 147 -6.53 -21.47 -16.41
C ASN A 147 -5.47 -22.47 -16.00
N GLY A 148 -5.73 -23.24 -14.96
CA GLY A 148 -4.80 -24.25 -14.52
C GLY A 148 -5.48 -25.45 -13.88
N ILE A 149 -4.66 -26.44 -13.51
CA ILE A 149 -5.10 -27.65 -12.83
C ILE A 149 -4.45 -27.71 -11.46
N VAL A 150 -5.25 -27.97 -10.44
CA VAL A 150 -4.74 -28.12 -9.07
C VAL A 150 -3.81 -29.32 -8.98
N LYS A 151 -2.53 -29.09 -8.64
CA LYS A 151 -1.52 -30.14 -8.42
C LYS A 151 -1.54 -30.67 -6.99
N ARG A 152 -1.61 -29.78 -6.02
CA ARG A 152 -1.60 -30.12 -4.59
C ARG A 152 -2.22 -28.99 -3.77
N VAL A 153 -2.64 -29.36 -2.56
CA VAL A 153 -3.12 -28.40 -1.55
C VAL A 153 -2.30 -28.63 -0.28
N GLU A 154 -1.64 -27.59 0.21
CA GLU A 154 -0.77 -27.66 1.38
C GLU A 154 -1.09 -26.51 2.34
N TYR A 155 -1.45 -26.82 3.58
CA TYR A 155 -1.78 -25.82 4.60
C TYR A 155 -2.84 -24.78 4.18
N GLY A 156 -3.75 -25.18 3.29
CA GLY A 156 -4.78 -24.30 2.74
C GLY A 156 -4.34 -23.48 1.52
N ASN A 157 -3.07 -23.54 1.14
CA ASN A 157 -2.59 -22.95 -0.12
C ASN A 157 -2.78 -23.95 -1.26
N VAL A 158 -3.28 -23.47 -2.39
CA VAL A 158 -3.56 -24.29 -3.57
C VAL A 158 -2.50 -24.03 -4.63
N PHE A 159 -1.77 -25.08 -5.02
CA PHE A 159 -0.76 -25.02 -6.06
C PHE A 159 -1.34 -25.49 -7.38
N ILE A 160 -1.22 -24.67 -8.41
CA ILE A 160 -1.87 -24.84 -9.71
C ILE A 160 -0.82 -24.92 -10.80
N ASP A 161 -0.97 -25.91 -11.67
CA ASP A 161 -0.21 -26.00 -12.92
C ASP A 161 -0.89 -25.12 -13.98
N ILE A 162 -0.20 -24.09 -14.42
CA ILE A 162 -0.68 -23.16 -15.47
C ILE A 162 0.02 -23.42 -16.82
N GLY A 163 0.59 -24.60 -16.98
CA GLY A 163 1.23 -25.08 -18.21
C GLY A 163 2.74 -24.88 -18.21
N ARG A 164 3.24 -23.67 -18.25
CA ARG A 164 4.69 -23.37 -18.24
C ARG A 164 5.24 -22.99 -16.87
N GLY A 165 4.36 -22.91 -15.86
CA GLY A 165 4.74 -22.53 -14.51
C GLY A 165 3.81 -23.13 -13.46
N GLU A 166 4.21 -22.97 -12.20
CA GLU A 166 3.39 -23.30 -11.04
C GLU A 166 2.99 -22.01 -10.35
N GLY A 167 1.68 -21.76 -10.25
CA GLY A 167 1.12 -20.66 -9.49
C GLY A 167 0.61 -21.13 -8.13
N VAL A 168 0.50 -20.21 -7.18
CA VAL A 168 -0.06 -20.46 -5.87
C VAL A 168 -1.24 -19.51 -5.59
N ILE A 169 -2.37 -20.06 -5.18
CA ILE A 169 -3.44 -19.34 -4.52
C ILE A 169 -3.24 -19.52 -3.02
N ARG A 170 -2.96 -18.43 -2.31
CA ARG A 170 -2.88 -18.45 -0.84
C ARG A 170 -4.26 -18.66 -0.25
N ARG A 171 -4.30 -19.15 0.99
CA ARG A 171 -5.56 -19.41 1.69
C ARG A 171 -6.48 -18.18 1.80
N ASP A 172 -5.92 -17.00 2.00
CA ASP A 172 -6.64 -15.72 2.05
C ASP A 172 -7.10 -15.24 0.67
N GLN A 173 -6.56 -15.80 -0.41
CA GLN A 173 -6.88 -15.50 -1.81
C GLN A 173 -7.83 -16.52 -2.46
N THR A 174 -8.27 -17.53 -1.72
CA THR A 174 -9.34 -18.46 -2.13
C THR A 174 -10.71 -17.89 -1.82
N LEU A 175 -11.75 -18.37 -2.51
CA LEU A 175 -13.11 -18.01 -2.15
C LEU A 175 -13.52 -18.73 -0.85
N PRO A 176 -14.15 -18.05 0.12
CA PRO A 176 -14.70 -18.69 1.29
C PRO A 176 -15.66 -19.84 0.91
N ARG A 177 -15.49 -21.00 1.56
CA ARG A 177 -16.26 -22.22 1.34
C ARG A 177 -15.99 -22.95 0.01
N GLU A 178 -15.08 -22.47 -0.83
CA GLU A 178 -14.65 -23.19 -2.01
C GLU A 178 -13.69 -24.31 -1.60
N THR A 179 -13.99 -25.53 -2.08
CA THR A 179 -13.13 -26.68 -1.86
C THR A 179 -12.49 -27.07 -3.18
N LEU A 180 -11.20 -26.81 -3.31
CA LEU A 180 -10.41 -27.16 -4.48
C LEU A 180 -9.66 -28.44 -4.21
N ASN A 181 -9.87 -29.46 -5.05
CA ASN A 181 -9.21 -30.74 -4.93
C ASN A 181 -8.16 -30.96 -6.02
N MET A 182 -7.22 -31.86 -5.78
CA MET A 182 -6.24 -32.24 -6.76
C MET A 182 -6.92 -32.74 -8.05
N GLY A 183 -6.52 -32.17 -9.18
CA GLY A 183 -7.09 -32.47 -10.50
C GLY A 183 -8.20 -31.52 -10.96
N ASP A 184 -8.71 -30.66 -10.09
CA ASP A 184 -9.74 -29.69 -10.45
C ASP A 184 -9.18 -28.62 -11.41
N ARG A 185 -9.99 -28.18 -12.35
CA ARG A 185 -9.68 -27.04 -13.22
C ARG A 185 -10.12 -25.75 -12.55
N VAL A 186 -9.21 -24.79 -12.49
CA VAL A 186 -9.44 -23.51 -11.79
C VAL A 186 -9.01 -22.35 -12.68
N ARG A 187 -9.83 -21.32 -12.69
CA ARG A 187 -9.48 -20.00 -13.21
C ARG A 187 -8.99 -19.14 -12.05
N ALA A 188 -7.92 -18.38 -12.25
CA ALA A 188 -7.41 -17.47 -11.24
C ALA A 188 -6.76 -16.24 -11.89
N TYR A 189 -6.72 -15.15 -11.14
CA TYR A 189 -6.16 -13.88 -11.55
C TYR A 189 -4.71 -13.79 -11.07
N ILE A 190 -3.79 -13.40 -11.93
CA ILE A 190 -2.40 -13.14 -11.54
C ILE A 190 -2.38 -11.75 -10.90
N TYR A 191 -2.22 -11.68 -9.58
CA TYR A 191 -2.13 -10.39 -8.91
C TYR A 191 -0.69 -9.95 -8.68
N GLU A 192 0.26 -10.90 -8.68
CA GLU A 192 1.66 -10.59 -8.43
C GLU A 192 2.57 -11.69 -9.00
N VAL A 193 3.75 -11.28 -9.50
CA VAL A 193 4.82 -12.19 -9.90
C VAL A 193 6.11 -11.69 -9.24
N ARG A 194 6.81 -12.57 -8.50
CA ARG A 194 8.03 -12.23 -7.75
C ARG A 194 9.20 -13.08 -8.21
N ALA A 195 10.39 -12.48 -8.30
CA ALA A 195 11.65 -13.17 -8.55
C ALA A 195 12.15 -13.87 -7.27
N GLU A 196 11.46 -14.91 -6.82
CA GLU A 196 11.80 -15.65 -5.61
C GLU A 196 12.83 -16.72 -5.92
N GLN A 197 13.84 -16.92 -5.07
CA GLN A 197 14.84 -18.00 -5.25
C GLN A 197 14.28 -19.37 -4.90
N LYS A 198 13.30 -19.44 -3.99
CA LYS A 198 12.67 -20.68 -3.54
C LYS A 198 11.16 -20.48 -3.43
N GLY A 199 10.38 -21.51 -3.78
CA GLY A 199 8.92 -21.44 -3.70
C GLY A 199 8.27 -20.97 -5.03
N PRO A 200 6.95 -20.80 -5.09
CA PRO A 200 6.25 -20.32 -6.27
C PRO A 200 6.56 -18.83 -6.52
N GLN A 201 6.61 -18.45 -7.79
CA GLN A 201 6.87 -17.09 -8.23
C GLN A 201 5.59 -16.37 -8.66
N ILE A 202 4.57 -17.12 -9.06
CA ILE A 202 3.33 -16.61 -9.63
C ILE A 202 2.25 -16.72 -8.57
N PHE A 203 1.78 -15.56 -8.11
CA PHE A 203 0.76 -15.46 -7.08
C PHE A 203 -0.60 -15.21 -7.72
N LEU A 204 -1.54 -16.09 -7.41
CA LEU A 204 -2.87 -16.14 -8.00
C LEU A 204 -3.93 -15.83 -6.95
N SER A 205 -5.01 -15.20 -7.38
CA SER A 205 -6.15 -14.87 -6.53
C SER A 205 -7.48 -15.15 -7.21
N ARG A 206 -8.46 -15.59 -6.42
CA ARG A 206 -9.88 -15.66 -6.77
C ARG A 206 -10.70 -14.64 -5.97
N ALA A 207 -10.10 -14.07 -4.92
CA ALA A 207 -10.72 -13.06 -4.07
C ALA A 207 -10.48 -11.61 -4.54
N HIS A 208 -9.44 -11.37 -5.36
CA HIS A 208 -9.05 -10.03 -5.81
C HIS A 208 -10.15 -9.34 -6.66
N PRO A 209 -10.41 -8.02 -6.49
CA PRO A 209 -11.38 -7.28 -7.31
C PRO A 209 -11.12 -7.37 -8.81
N GLY A 210 -9.86 -7.33 -9.24
CA GLY A 210 -9.44 -7.46 -10.63
C GLY A 210 -9.86 -8.79 -11.28
N PHE A 211 -10.02 -9.86 -10.50
CA PHE A 211 -10.55 -11.13 -11.02
C PHE A 211 -11.97 -10.96 -11.55
N MET A 212 -12.84 -10.30 -10.79
CA MET A 212 -14.21 -10.01 -11.24
C MET A 212 -14.23 -9.10 -12.46
N ALA A 213 -13.43 -8.02 -12.44
CA ALA A 213 -13.35 -7.09 -13.59
C ALA A 213 -12.94 -7.82 -14.88
N LYS A 214 -11.96 -8.69 -14.82
CA LYS A 214 -11.51 -9.48 -15.98
C LYS A 214 -12.51 -10.55 -16.40
N LEU A 215 -13.27 -11.15 -15.47
CA LEU A 215 -14.36 -12.05 -15.81
C LEU A 215 -15.46 -11.32 -16.59
N PHE A 216 -15.84 -10.12 -16.13
CA PHE A 216 -16.79 -9.30 -16.89
C PHE A 216 -16.27 -8.92 -18.28
N ALA A 217 -15.00 -8.58 -18.41
CA ALA A 217 -14.39 -8.29 -19.70
C ALA A 217 -14.40 -9.51 -20.67
N GLN A 218 -14.38 -10.75 -20.13
CA GLN A 218 -14.52 -11.96 -20.94
C GLN A 218 -15.96 -12.27 -21.35
N GLU A 219 -16.94 -11.97 -20.48
CA GLU A 219 -18.35 -12.31 -20.70
C GLU A 219 -19.13 -11.18 -21.41
N VAL A 220 -18.64 -9.93 -21.38
CA VAL A 220 -19.29 -8.73 -21.91
C VAL A 220 -18.43 -8.14 -23.03
N PRO A 221 -18.79 -8.36 -24.32
CA PRO A 221 -18.01 -7.86 -25.45
C PRO A 221 -17.81 -6.34 -25.41
N GLU A 222 -18.83 -5.60 -24.97
CA GLU A 222 -18.80 -4.14 -24.89
C GLU A 222 -17.74 -3.61 -23.91
N ILE A 223 -17.38 -4.41 -22.89
CA ILE A 223 -16.26 -4.11 -21.99
C ILE A 223 -14.93 -4.48 -22.66
N TYR A 224 -14.88 -5.62 -23.35
CA TYR A 224 -13.69 -6.06 -24.06
C TYR A 224 -13.29 -5.06 -25.17
N ASP A 225 -14.28 -4.53 -25.89
CA ASP A 225 -14.09 -3.54 -26.96
C ASP A 225 -13.82 -2.11 -26.42
N GLY A 226 -13.87 -1.91 -25.09
CA GLY A 226 -13.62 -0.61 -24.46
C GLY A 226 -14.77 0.40 -24.57
N VAL A 227 -15.97 -0.02 -25.00
CA VAL A 227 -17.17 0.82 -25.07
C VAL A 227 -17.74 1.07 -23.68
N ILE A 228 -17.66 0.06 -22.81
CA ILE A 228 -18.03 0.15 -21.39
C ILE A 228 -16.77 -0.01 -20.57
N GLU A 229 -16.55 0.90 -19.63
CA GLU A 229 -15.46 0.86 -18.69
C GLU A 229 -15.93 0.42 -17.31
N ILE A 230 -15.15 -0.42 -16.65
CA ILE A 230 -15.30 -0.71 -15.21
C ILE A 230 -14.45 0.30 -14.45
N LYS A 231 -15.10 1.21 -13.72
CA LYS A 231 -14.41 2.26 -12.96
C LYS A 231 -13.91 1.76 -11.60
N SER A 232 -14.71 0.98 -10.89
CA SER A 232 -14.34 0.43 -9.58
C SER A 232 -15.06 -0.88 -9.29
N VAL A 233 -14.48 -1.68 -8.41
CA VAL A 233 -15.05 -2.96 -7.96
C VAL A 233 -14.81 -3.10 -6.46
N ALA A 234 -15.87 -3.29 -5.69
CA ALA A 234 -15.83 -3.61 -4.27
C ALA A 234 -16.35 -5.04 -4.05
N ARG A 235 -15.61 -5.86 -3.30
CA ARG A 235 -15.96 -7.27 -3.09
C ARG A 235 -15.90 -7.71 -1.64
N ASP A 236 -16.89 -8.51 -1.29
CA ASP A 236 -16.87 -9.40 -0.13
C ASP A 236 -16.94 -10.83 -0.69
N PRO A 237 -15.77 -11.48 -0.91
CA PRO A 237 -15.68 -12.69 -1.71
C PRO A 237 -16.65 -13.80 -1.29
N ALA A 238 -17.30 -14.44 -2.27
CA ALA A 238 -18.34 -15.46 -2.12
C ALA A 238 -19.60 -14.99 -1.36
N SER A 239 -19.78 -13.70 -1.11
CA SER A 239 -20.96 -13.14 -0.46
C SER A 239 -21.66 -12.13 -1.36
N ARG A 240 -21.09 -10.94 -1.53
CA ARG A 240 -21.66 -9.88 -2.36
C ARG A 240 -20.55 -8.98 -2.93
N ALA A 241 -20.80 -8.43 -4.09
CA ALA A 241 -19.92 -7.43 -4.71
C ALA A 241 -20.73 -6.32 -5.37
N LYS A 242 -20.09 -5.18 -5.55
CA LYS A 242 -20.59 -4.05 -6.31
C LYS A 242 -19.56 -3.70 -7.39
N ILE A 243 -20.06 -3.45 -8.61
CA ILE A 243 -19.22 -3.06 -9.75
C ILE A 243 -19.78 -1.79 -10.36
N ALA A 244 -18.94 -0.77 -10.50
CA ALA A 244 -19.30 0.49 -11.12
C ALA A 244 -18.90 0.49 -12.60
N VAL A 245 -19.89 0.71 -13.47
CA VAL A 245 -19.71 0.69 -14.93
C VAL A 245 -20.07 2.04 -15.52
N PHE A 246 -19.33 2.43 -16.55
CA PHE A 246 -19.47 3.70 -17.23
C PHE A 246 -19.37 3.54 -18.75
N THR A 247 -20.07 4.35 -19.49
CA THR A 247 -19.91 4.49 -20.94
C THR A 247 -20.03 5.94 -21.35
N THR A 248 -19.28 6.33 -22.37
CA THR A 248 -19.41 7.64 -23.01
C THR A 248 -20.51 7.66 -24.09
N ASP A 249 -20.91 6.47 -24.56
CA ASP A 249 -21.97 6.33 -25.57
C ASP A 249 -23.34 6.30 -24.90
N THR A 250 -24.06 7.42 -25.00
CA THR A 250 -25.40 7.58 -24.43
C THR A 250 -26.48 6.66 -25.05
N SER A 251 -26.17 5.98 -26.14
CA SER A 251 -27.09 5.02 -26.78
C SER A 251 -27.05 3.63 -26.14
N ILE A 252 -26.05 3.36 -25.28
CA ILE A 252 -25.83 2.08 -24.65
C ILE A 252 -26.14 2.16 -23.16
N ASP A 253 -26.98 1.24 -22.68
CA ASP A 253 -27.16 1.04 -21.23
C ASP A 253 -26.06 0.13 -20.71
N PRO A 254 -25.08 0.68 -19.91
CA PRO A 254 -23.96 -0.11 -19.44
C PRO A 254 -24.38 -1.18 -18.42
N VAL A 255 -25.43 -0.93 -17.63
CA VAL A 255 -25.95 -1.89 -16.67
C VAL A 255 -26.64 -3.05 -17.39
N GLY A 256 -27.54 -2.73 -18.32
CA GLY A 256 -28.24 -3.74 -19.11
C GLY A 256 -27.32 -4.62 -19.96
N ALA A 257 -26.24 -4.04 -20.53
CA ALA A 257 -25.24 -4.78 -21.28
C ALA A 257 -24.48 -5.79 -20.40
N CYS A 258 -24.10 -5.39 -19.19
CA CYS A 258 -23.41 -6.26 -18.24
C CYS A 258 -24.33 -7.35 -17.67
N VAL A 259 -25.60 -7.07 -17.45
CA VAL A 259 -26.60 -8.07 -17.02
C VAL A 259 -26.83 -9.10 -18.12
N GLY A 260 -26.97 -8.64 -19.36
CA GLY A 260 -27.26 -9.47 -20.53
C GLY A 260 -28.69 -10.00 -20.57
N MET A 261 -29.03 -10.72 -21.63
CA MET A 261 -30.38 -11.23 -21.81
C MET A 261 -30.79 -12.16 -20.67
N ARG A 262 -31.83 -11.79 -19.92
CA ARG A 262 -32.35 -12.54 -18.75
C ARG A 262 -31.28 -12.80 -17.70
N GLY A 263 -30.26 -11.95 -17.59
CA GLY A 263 -29.17 -12.09 -16.63
C GLY A 263 -28.10 -13.12 -17.01
N SER A 264 -28.06 -13.60 -18.26
CA SER A 264 -27.14 -14.71 -18.64
C SER A 264 -25.68 -14.38 -18.42
N ARG A 265 -25.24 -13.14 -18.73
CA ARG A 265 -23.84 -12.73 -18.58
C ARG A 265 -23.42 -12.61 -17.11
N VAL A 266 -24.22 -11.91 -16.31
CA VAL A 266 -23.93 -11.79 -14.87
C VAL A 266 -23.99 -13.15 -14.18
N GLN A 267 -24.91 -14.04 -14.57
CA GLN A 267 -24.99 -15.39 -13.98
C GLN A 267 -23.77 -16.27 -14.30
N ALA A 268 -23.14 -16.10 -15.47
CA ALA A 268 -21.88 -16.78 -15.78
C ALA A 268 -20.77 -16.35 -14.83
N VAL A 269 -20.65 -15.05 -14.56
CA VAL A 269 -19.67 -14.52 -13.59
C VAL A 269 -20.01 -14.96 -12.15
N VAL A 270 -21.28 -14.88 -11.74
CA VAL A 270 -21.77 -15.36 -10.43
C VAL A 270 -21.44 -16.83 -10.21
N GLY A 271 -21.64 -17.67 -11.26
CA GLY A 271 -21.30 -19.10 -11.22
C GLY A 271 -19.80 -19.35 -10.97
N GLU A 272 -18.92 -18.62 -11.66
CA GLU A 272 -17.46 -18.72 -11.47
C GLU A 272 -17.01 -18.25 -10.08
N LEU A 273 -17.70 -17.26 -9.50
CA LEU A 273 -17.39 -16.70 -8.19
C LEU A 273 -18.09 -17.41 -7.01
N GLY A 274 -18.57 -18.64 -7.23
CA GLY A 274 -19.16 -19.46 -6.16
C GLY A 274 -20.50 -18.95 -5.64
N GLY A 275 -21.30 -18.26 -6.48
CA GLY A 275 -22.61 -17.75 -6.12
C GLY A 275 -22.60 -16.36 -5.49
N GLU A 276 -21.51 -15.60 -5.61
CA GLU A 276 -21.41 -14.22 -5.14
C GLU A 276 -22.45 -13.32 -5.80
N LYS A 277 -23.25 -12.61 -5.01
CA LYS A 277 -24.27 -11.68 -5.53
C LYS A 277 -23.58 -10.43 -6.06
N ILE A 278 -23.91 -10.02 -7.28
CA ILE A 278 -23.26 -8.89 -7.95
C ILE A 278 -24.29 -7.80 -8.20
N ASP A 279 -24.06 -6.61 -7.66
CA ASP A 279 -24.81 -5.39 -7.93
C ASP A 279 -24.02 -4.58 -8.98
N ILE A 280 -24.64 -4.33 -10.14
CA ILE A 280 -24.06 -3.54 -11.22
C ILE A 280 -24.62 -2.12 -11.12
N ILE A 281 -23.75 -1.14 -10.98
CA ILE A 281 -24.06 0.24 -10.60
C ILE A 281 -23.58 1.18 -11.70
N PRO A 282 -24.41 2.12 -12.17
CA PRO A 282 -23.95 3.16 -13.06
C PRO A 282 -23.03 4.11 -12.32
N TRP A 283 -21.80 4.28 -12.83
CA TRP A 283 -20.86 5.25 -12.30
C TRP A 283 -21.26 6.68 -12.69
N SER A 284 -21.03 7.64 -11.84
CA SER A 284 -21.21 9.07 -12.11
C SER A 284 -19.97 9.85 -11.69
N SER A 285 -19.68 10.93 -12.41
CA SER A 285 -18.65 11.90 -12.02
C SER A 285 -19.07 12.76 -10.83
N ASP A 286 -20.38 12.90 -10.61
CA ASP A 286 -20.95 13.54 -9.42
C ASP A 286 -20.91 12.56 -8.23
N PRO A 287 -20.15 12.88 -7.16
CA PRO A 287 -20.00 11.99 -6.01
C PRO A 287 -21.34 11.67 -5.34
N ALA A 288 -22.21 12.66 -5.18
CA ALA A 288 -23.52 12.47 -4.54
C ALA A 288 -24.37 11.44 -5.30
N THR A 289 -24.50 11.61 -6.61
CA THR A 289 -25.22 10.68 -7.49
C THR A 289 -24.59 9.28 -7.45
N PHE A 290 -23.27 9.19 -7.45
CA PHE A 290 -22.58 7.90 -7.41
C PHE A 290 -22.81 7.16 -6.09
N ILE A 291 -22.78 7.87 -4.96
CA ILE A 291 -23.04 7.30 -3.64
C ILE A 291 -24.49 6.80 -3.52
N VAL A 292 -25.46 7.59 -4.01
CA VAL A 292 -26.88 7.17 -4.07
C VAL A 292 -27.02 5.87 -4.85
N ASN A 293 -26.40 5.80 -6.05
CA ASN A 293 -26.40 4.59 -6.85
C ASN A 293 -25.72 3.42 -6.14
N ALA A 294 -24.60 3.68 -5.44
CA ALA A 294 -23.84 2.66 -4.73
C ALA A 294 -24.58 2.06 -3.52
N LEU A 295 -25.50 2.81 -2.91
CA LEU A 295 -26.31 2.33 -1.78
C LEU A 295 -27.53 1.52 -2.20
N GLN A 296 -27.87 1.48 -3.49
CA GLN A 296 -28.97 0.63 -3.96
C GLN A 296 -28.86 -0.80 -3.40
N PRO A 297 -29.98 -1.45 -3.04
CA PRO A 297 -31.37 -1.09 -3.33
C PRO A 297 -32.06 -0.17 -2.29
N ALA A 298 -31.31 0.45 -1.36
CA ALA A 298 -31.91 1.40 -0.42
C ALA A 298 -32.22 2.74 -1.11
N GLU A 299 -33.32 3.35 -0.71
CA GLU A 299 -33.70 4.69 -1.16
C GLU A 299 -33.05 5.73 -0.24
N VAL A 300 -32.48 6.77 -0.83
CA VAL A 300 -31.78 7.85 -0.13
C VAL A 300 -32.57 9.14 -0.28
N THR A 301 -32.85 9.83 0.82
CA THR A 301 -33.58 11.11 0.81
C THR A 301 -32.64 12.28 0.56
N LYS A 302 -31.47 12.30 1.22
CA LYS A 302 -30.53 13.41 1.19
C LYS A 302 -29.12 12.92 1.33
N VAL A 303 -28.18 13.62 0.68
CA VAL A 303 -26.74 13.41 0.79
C VAL A 303 -26.07 14.74 1.10
N VAL A 304 -25.22 14.76 2.11
CA VAL A 304 -24.38 15.90 2.48
C VAL A 304 -22.92 15.48 2.33
N LEU A 305 -22.19 16.16 1.46
CA LEU A 305 -20.78 15.88 1.19
C LEU A 305 -19.90 16.80 2.03
N ASP A 306 -18.90 16.22 2.65
CA ASP A 306 -17.77 16.91 3.26
C ASP A 306 -16.52 16.52 2.45
N GLU A 307 -16.08 17.44 1.60
CA GLU A 307 -14.95 17.20 0.70
C GLU A 307 -13.61 17.23 1.45
N ASP A 308 -13.52 17.98 2.53
CA ASP A 308 -12.29 18.15 3.30
C ASP A 308 -11.92 16.87 4.06
N GLU A 309 -12.95 16.22 4.66
CA GLU A 309 -12.76 14.95 5.37
C GLU A 309 -12.97 13.70 4.49
N ASN A 310 -13.31 13.84 3.20
CA ASN A 310 -13.76 12.75 2.33
C ASN A 310 -14.87 11.91 2.98
N ARG A 311 -15.78 12.60 3.66
CA ARG A 311 -16.88 12.02 4.41
C ARG A 311 -18.22 12.42 3.78
N VAL A 312 -19.17 11.51 3.85
CA VAL A 312 -20.52 11.78 3.37
C VAL A 312 -21.55 11.30 4.37
N GLU A 313 -22.50 12.16 4.65
CA GLU A 313 -23.68 11.85 5.46
C GLU A 313 -24.85 11.55 4.54
N VAL A 314 -25.44 10.41 4.74
CA VAL A 314 -26.57 9.93 3.94
C VAL A 314 -27.78 9.78 4.83
N VAL A 315 -28.82 10.53 4.51
CA VAL A 315 -30.10 10.48 5.21
C VAL A 315 -31.06 9.55 4.45
N VAL A 316 -31.61 8.60 5.18
CA VAL A 316 -32.55 7.61 4.64
C VAL A 316 -33.84 7.57 5.47
N PRO A 317 -34.97 7.17 4.87
CA PRO A 317 -36.19 6.86 5.62
C PRO A 317 -35.93 5.75 6.66
N GLU A 318 -36.64 5.75 7.78
CA GLU A 318 -36.45 4.79 8.87
C GLU A 318 -36.60 3.32 8.40
N ASP A 319 -37.55 3.05 7.51
CA ASP A 319 -37.79 1.72 6.94
C ASP A 319 -36.63 1.27 6.01
N GLN A 320 -35.84 2.19 5.45
CA GLN A 320 -34.71 1.92 4.56
C GLN A 320 -33.38 1.77 5.29
N LEU A 321 -33.28 2.21 6.56
CA LEU A 321 -32.01 2.19 7.32
C LEU A 321 -31.35 0.81 7.34
N SER A 322 -32.12 -0.23 7.68
CA SER A 322 -31.59 -1.60 7.72
C SER A 322 -31.11 -2.10 6.36
N LEU A 323 -31.71 -1.63 5.28
CA LEU A 323 -31.35 -1.99 3.92
C LEU A 323 -30.10 -1.22 3.46
N ALA A 324 -30.01 0.06 3.78
CA ALA A 324 -28.88 0.92 3.50
C ALA A 324 -27.60 0.44 4.19
N ILE A 325 -27.67 0.12 5.47
CA ILE A 325 -26.55 -0.46 6.22
C ILE A 325 -26.26 -1.89 5.71
N GLY A 326 -27.30 -2.67 5.49
CA GLY A 326 -27.19 -4.07 5.11
C GLY A 326 -26.77 -4.98 6.28
N ARG A 327 -26.79 -6.29 6.03
CA ARG A 327 -26.44 -7.29 7.05
C ARG A 327 -24.99 -7.10 7.52
N ARG A 328 -24.77 -6.79 8.79
CA ARG A 328 -23.45 -6.51 9.41
C ARG A 328 -22.68 -5.36 8.72
N GLY A 329 -23.38 -4.35 8.24
CA GLY A 329 -22.77 -3.22 7.56
C GLY A 329 -22.23 -3.54 6.15
N GLN A 330 -22.62 -4.66 5.54
CA GLN A 330 -22.09 -5.11 4.25
C GLN A 330 -22.36 -4.13 3.12
N ASN A 331 -23.59 -3.57 3.05
CA ASN A 331 -23.96 -2.69 1.94
C ASN A 331 -23.22 -1.35 2.01
N VAL A 332 -23.18 -0.71 3.19
CA VAL A 332 -22.46 0.55 3.38
C VAL A 332 -20.96 0.36 3.20
N ARG A 333 -20.36 -0.73 3.72
CA ARG A 333 -18.93 -1.02 3.54
C ARG A 333 -18.55 -1.21 2.08
N LEU A 334 -19.37 -1.95 1.31
CA LEU A 334 -19.13 -2.13 -0.13
C LEU A 334 -19.32 -0.82 -0.90
N ALA A 335 -20.30 0.01 -0.54
CA ALA A 335 -20.50 1.32 -1.13
C ALA A 335 -19.31 2.24 -0.84
N SER A 336 -18.83 2.29 0.41
CA SER A 336 -17.65 3.05 0.79
C SER A 336 -16.40 2.60 0.03
N GLN A 337 -16.13 1.29 -0.06
CA GLN A 337 -15.01 0.76 -0.86
C GLN A 337 -15.13 1.05 -2.35
N LEU A 338 -16.35 1.08 -2.89
CA LEU A 338 -16.61 1.34 -4.31
C LEU A 338 -16.37 2.80 -4.67
N THR A 339 -16.81 3.71 -3.81
CA THR A 339 -16.80 5.16 -4.04
C THR A 339 -15.53 5.83 -3.53
N GLY A 340 -14.84 5.23 -2.55
CA GLY A 340 -13.69 5.82 -1.87
C GLY A 340 -14.05 6.80 -0.76
N TRP A 341 -15.34 7.00 -0.46
CA TRP A 341 -15.83 7.91 0.56
C TRP A 341 -16.17 7.18 1.86
N SER A 342 -15.97 7.84 2.99
CA SER A 342 -16.50 7.41 4.28
C SER A 342 -17.98 7.72 4.35
N ILE A 343 -18.85 6.70 4.47
CA ILE A 343 -20.30 6.85 4.40
C ILE A 343 -20.91 6.64 5.78
N ASP A 344 -21.52 7.70 6.31
CA ASP A 344 -22.32 7.65 7.53
C ASP A 344 -23.81 7.71 7.20
N ILE A 345 -24.55 6.74 7.70
CA ILE A 345 -25.99 6.62 7.42
C ILE A 345 -26.79 6.95 8.67
N MET A 346 -27.75 7.83 8.52
CA MET A 346 -28.68 8.24 9.58
C MET A 346 -30.12 8.31 9.07
N THR A 347 -31.07 8.27 9.99
CA THR A 347 -32.49 8.50 9.67
C THR A 347 -32.81 9.99 9.62
N GLU A 348 -33.94 10.35 8.99
CA GLU A 348 -34.46 11.71 8.98
C GLU A 348 -34.69 12.24 10.40
N ASP A 349 -35.17 11.39 11.30
CA ASP A 349 -35.39 11.78 12.71
C ASP A 349 -34.07 12.03 13.44
N GLN A 350 -33.04 11.22 13.20
CA GLN A 350 -31.71 11.42 13.77
C GLN A 350 -31.03 12.67 13.23
N GLU A 351 -31.16 12.96 11.93
CA GLU A 351 -30.65 14.20 11.34
C GLU A 351 -31.35 15.41 11.97
N LYS A 352 -32.66 15.34 12.13
CA LYS A 352 -33.44 16.42 12.73
C LYS A 352 -33.05 16.65 14.20
N GLU A 353 -32.96 15.57 14.99
CA GLU A 353 -32.53 15.66 16.40
C GLU A 353 -31.12 16.26 16.52
N ARG A 354 -30.20 15.83 15.66
CA ARG A 354 -28.82 16.38 15.62
C ARG A 354 -28.84 17.87 15.30
N ARG A 355 -29.56 18.29 14.25
CA ARG A 355 -29.67 19.70 13.87
C ARG A 355 -30.34 20.55 14.97
N GLU A 356 -31.39 20.02 15.59
CA GLU A 356 -32.04 20.71 16.72
C GLU A 356 -31.04 20.90 17.87
N LYS A 357 -30.20 19.90 18.13
CA LYS A 357 -29.18 19.95 19.18
C LYS A 357 -28.06 20.93 18.81
N GLU A 358 -27.51 20.86 17.59
CA GLU A 358 -26.49 21.78 17.08
C GLU A 358 -27.01 23.24 17.11
N THR A 359 -28.26 23.45 16.65
CA THR A 359 -28.90 24.78 16.72
C THR A 359 -29.06 25.25 18.15
N ALA A 360 -29.43 24.38 19.08
CA ALA A 360 -29.57 24.73 20.50
C ALA A 360 -28.22 25.09 21.14
N GLU A 361 -27.17 24.27 20.86
CA GLU A 361 -25.80 24.53 21.34
C GLU A 361 -25.26 25.87 20.80
N LEU A 362 -25.42 26.15 19.50
CA LEU A 362 -25.02 27.41 18.88
C LEU A 362 -25.84 28.58 19.42
N THR A 363 -27.16 28.41 19.62
CA THR A 363 -28.01 29.44 20.22
C THR A 363 -27.55 29.75 21.64
N GLU A 364 -27.21 28.75 22.45
CA GLU A 364 -26.70 28.96 23.80
C GLU A 364 -25.33 29.67 23.79
N LEU A 365 -24.45 29.27 22.85
CA LEU A 365 -23.15 29.92 22.62
C LEU A 365 -23.34 31.44 22.32
N PHE A 366 -24.13 31.77 21.31
CA PHE A 366 -24.37 33.19 20.94
C PHE A 366 -25.09 33.95 22.04
N THR A 367 -26.05 33.37 22.73
CA THR A 367 -26.74 34.00 23.86
C THR A 367 -25.78 34.34 24.99
N SER A 368 -24.86 33.41 25.33
CA SER A 368 -23.91 33.62 26.43
C SER A 368 -22.76 34.56 26.04
N ALA A 369 -22.22 34.42 24.82
CA ALA A 369 -21.06 35.18 24.35
C ALA A 369 -21.40 36.64 24.01
N LEU A 370 -22.54 36.87 23.35
CA LEU A 370 -22.96 38.17 22.88
C LEU A 370 -23.94 38.90 23.85
N GLU A 371 -24.39 38.20 24.90
CA GLU A 371 -25.41 38.74 25.85
C GLU A 371 -26.68 39.18 25.11
N VAL A 372 -27.15 38.42 24.13
CA VAL A 372 -28.36 38.67 23.34
C VAL A 372 -29.50 37.72 23.76
N ASP A 373 -30.72 38.07 23.34
CA ASP A 373 -31.87 37.22 23.59
C ASP A 373 -31.88 35.97 22.65
N ASP A 374 -32.63 34.95 23.06
CA ASP A 374 -32.75 33.67 22.34
C ASP A 374 -33.26 33.86 20.89
N MET A 375 -34.07 34.89 20.63
CA MET A 375 -34.59 35.16 19.29
C MET A 375 -33.49 35.68 18.35
N MET A 376 -32.67 36.63 18.82
CA MET A 376 -31.51 37.12 18.08
C MET A 376 -30.48 36.05 17.82
N ALA A 377 -30.14 35.24 18.83
CA ALA A 377 -29.19 34.14 18.68
C ALA A 377 -29.65 33.13 17.64
N ARG A 378 -30.93 32.74 17.65
CA ARG A 378 -31.49 31.82 16.63
C ARG A 378 -31.49 32.44 15.23
N LEU A 379 -31.70 33.73 15.12
CA LEU A 379 -31.65 34.41 13.83
C LEU A 379 -30.24 34.35 13.25
N LEU A 380 -29.20 34.62 14.06
CA LEU A 380 -27.79 34.49 13.64
C LEU A 380 -27.49 33.04 13.18
N VAL A 381 -27.90 32.04 13.95
CA VAL A 381 -27.72 30.62 13.56
C VAL A 381 -28.46 30.28 12.27
N SER A 382 -29.69 30.83 12.07
CA SER A 382 -30.46 30.58 10.84
C SER A 382 -29.84 31.21 9.58
N GLU A 383 -29.06 32.28 9.74
CA GLU A 383 -28.32 32.94 8.65
C GLU A 383 -26.95 32.30 8.38
N GLY A 384 -26.60 31.27 9.15
CA GLY A 384 -25.42 30.46 8.88
C GLY A 384 -24.15 30.84 9.64
N PHE A 385 -24.27 31.66 10.70
CA PHE A 385 -23.14 31.90 11.60
C PHE A 385 -22.90 30.71 12.50
N GLU A 386 -21.70 30.12 12.42
CA GLU A 386 -21.31 28.94 13.19
C GLU A 386 -20.37 29.29 14.35
N THR A 387 -19.59 30.37 14.22
CA THR A 387 -18.62 30.82 15.23
C THR A 387 -18.76 32.29 15.57
N ILE A 388 -18.22 32.70 16.73
CA ILE A 388 -18.17 34.10 17.13
C ILE A 388 -17.16 34.88 16.27
N GLU A 389 -16.09 34.19 15.84
CA GLU A 389 -15.09 34.75 14.92
C GLU A 389 -15.72 35.10 13.56
N ASP A 390 -16.61 34.29 13.02
CA ASP A 390 -17.32 34.57 11.78
C ASP A 390 -18.08 35.87 11.88
N LEU A 391 -18.84 36.05 12.97
CA LEU A 391 -19.59 37.28 13.21
C LEU A 391 -18.69 38.50 13.40
N ALA A 392 -17.55 38.36 14.09
CA ALA A 392 -16.59 39.42 14.33
C ALA A 392 -15.90 39.91 13.05
N ASN A 393 -15.69 38.99 12.07
CA ASN A 393 -14.95 39.25 10.84
C ASN A 393 -15.84 39.52 9.62
N THR A 394 -17.15 39.28 9.69
CA THR A 394 -18.10 39.49 8.60
C THR A 394 -18.28 41.00 8.36
N ASP A 395 -18.44 41.39 7.09
CA ASP A 395 -18.70 42.80 6.75
C ASP A 395 -20.04 43.28 7.32
N LEU A 396 -20.07 44.53 7.77
CA LEU A 396 -21.24 45.11 8.43
C LEU A 396 -22.48 45.10 7.52
N ASP A 397 -22.26 45.29 6.21
CA ASP A 397 -23.31 45.28 5.19
C ASP A 397 -24.00 43.90 5.09
N ASP A 398 -23.26 42.80 5.27
CA ASP A 398 -23.80 41.47 5.27
C ASP A 398 -24.66 41.21 6.52
N ILE A 399 -24.22 41.65 7.69
CA ILE A 399 -24.99 41.55 8.93
C ILE A 399 -26.27 42.40 8.84
N MET A 400 -26.20 43.59 8.24
CA MET A 400 -27.37 44.47 8.00
C MET A 400 -28.36 43.89 6.98
N SER A 401 -27.93 42.94 6.14
CA SER A 401 -28.83 42.27 5.19
C SER A 401 -29.83 41.33 5.86
N ILE A 402 -29.59 40.98 7.13
CA ILE A 402 -30.44 40.08 7.93
C ILE A 402 -31.73 40.82 8.32
N GLU A 403 -32.87 40.16 8.08
CA GLU A 403 -34.17 40.75 8.37
C GLU A 403 -34.32 41.02 9.88
N GLY A 404 -34.43 42.31 10.25
CA GLY A 404 -34.58 42.76 11.65
C GLY A 404 -33.32 43.35 12.28
N PHE A 405 -32.18 43.40 11.54
CA PHE A 405 -30.96 44.08 12.00
C PHE A 405 -30.81 45.42 11.30
N ASP A 406 -30.67 46.47 12.10
CA ASP A 406 -30.29 47.80 11.63
C ASP A 406 -28.78 48.02 11.86
N GLU A 407 -28.26 49.17 11.37
CA GLU A 407 -26.83 49.48 11.46
C GLU A 407 -26.34 49.55 12.92
N GLU A 408 -27.18 50.02 13.85
CA GLU A 408 -26.82 50.12 15.26
C GLU A 408 -26.72 48.72 15.92
N VAL A 409 -27.66 47.84 15.60
CA VAL A 409 -27.66 46.44 16.11
C VAL A 409 -26.51 45.64 15.52
N ALA A 410 -26.26 45.75 14.21
CA ALA A 410 -25.17 45.07 13.54
C ALA A 410 -23.79 45.46 14.12
N GLN A 411 -23.58 46.76 14.30
CA GLN A 411 -22.36 47.33 14.90
C GLN A 411 -22.17 46.84 16.35
N GLU A 412 -23.23 46.86 17.15
CA GLU A 412 -23.19 46.42 18.54
C GLU A 412 -22.90 44.92 18.65
N LEU A 413 -23.51 44.08 17.81
CA LEU A 413 -23.25 42.62 17.77
C LEU A 413 -21.79 42.33 17.40
N GLN A 414 -21.27 43.00 16.37
CA GLN A 414 -19.89 42.86 15.96
C GLN A 414 -18.90 43.30 17.06
N ASN A 415 -19.19 44.40 17.74
CA ASN A 415 -18.37 44.87 18.85
C ASN A 415 -18.38 43.87 20.02
N ARG A 416 -19.56 43.35 20.38
CA ARG A 416 -19.66 42.31 21.44
C ARG A 416 -18.93 41.03 21.08
N ALA A 417 -18.98 40.62 19.81
CA ALA A 417 -18.20 39.45 19.33
C ALA A 417 -16.69 39.71 19.50
N LYS A 418 -16.19 40.87 19.09
CA LYS A 418 -14.78 41.27 19.28
C LYS A 418 -14.38 41.34 20.75
N ASP A 419 -15.20 41.99 21.57
CA ASP A 419 -14.97 42.10 23.02
C ASP A 419 -14.95 40.72 23.70
N HIS A 420 -15.80 39.77 23.25
CA HIS A 420 -15.81 38.41 23.76
C HIS A 420 -14.51 37.70 23.42
N LEU A 421 -14.07 37.74 22.16
CA LEU A 421 -12.81 37.12 21.70
C LEU A 421 -11.60 37.73 22.42
N GLU A 422 -11.53 39.06 22.63
CA GLU A 422 -10.47 39.69 23.41
C GLU A 422 -10.45 39.23 24.88
N ARG A 423 -11.64 39.07 25.49
CA ARG A 423 -11.76 38.53 26.86
C ARG A 423 -11.30 37.07 26.93
N GLU A 424 -11.68 36.25 25.96
CA GLU A 424 -11.31 34.87 25.88
C GLU A 424 -9.80 34.72 25.69
N GLU A 425 -9.20 35.49 24.76
CA GLU A 425 -7.75 35.52 24.55
C GLU A 425 -7.00 35.95 25.82
N THR A 426 -7.49 37.02 26.47
CA THR A 426 -6.89 37.52 27.71
C THR A 426 -6.99 36.48 28.84
N ALA A 427 -8.11 35.78 28.93
CA ALA A 427 -8.31 34.70 29.91
C ALA A 427 -7.41 33.51 29.65
N LEU A 428 -7.25 33.11 28.36
CA LEU A 428 -6.32 32.07 27.94
C LEU A 428 -4.87 32.42 28.28
N LEU A 429 -4.44 33.64 27.96
CA LEU A 429 -3.08 34.11 28.29
C LEU A 429 -2.85 34.14 29.81
N ALA A 430 -3.81 34.67 30.59
CA ALA A 430 -3.72 34.68 32.05
C ALA A 430 -3.64 33.24 32.62
N ARG A 431 -4.37 32.29 32.04
CA ARG A 431 -4.34 30.89 32.47
C ARG A 431 -3.00 30.21 32.13
N LEU A 432 -2.42 30.52 30.96
CA LEU A 432 -1.09 30.05 30.58
C LEU A 432 -0.01 30.57 31.53
N GLU A 433 -0.07 31.85 31.93
CA GLU A 433 0.84 32.45 32.92
C GLU A 433 0.66 31.83 34.31
N GLU A 434 -0.59 31.61 34.76
CA GLU A 434 -0.90 30.98 36.06
C GLU A 434 -0.32 29.54 36.14
N LEU A 435 -0.42 28.77 35.06
CA LEU A 435 0.12 27.40 34.98
C LEU A 435 1.64 27.39 34.83
N GLY A 436 2.26 28.54 34.48
CA GLY A 436 3.71 28.67 34.29
C GLY A 436 4.22 27.91 33.08
N ILE A 437 3.47 27.96 31.98
CA ILE A 437 3.84 27.30 30.72
C ILE A 437 4.91 28.14 30.02
N GLU A 438 5.98 27.48 29.57
CA GLU A 438 7.08 28.15 28.88
C GLU A 438 6.70 28.49 27.44
N GLN A 439 7.17 29.66 26.97
CA GLN A 439 6.89 30.14 25.61
C GLN A 439 7.35 29.17 24.52
N GLU A 440 8.46 28.46 24.78
CA GLU A 440 9.01 27.46 23.85
C GLU A 440 8.03 26.30 23.57
N LEU A 441 7.19 25.93 24.55
CA LEU A 441 6.14 24.93 24.36
C LEU A 441 5.02 25.44 23.44
N LEU A 442 4.64 26.73 23.60
CA LEU A 442 3.62 27.38 22.76
C LEU A 442 4.08 27.57 21.30
N ASP A 443 5.37 27.81 21.10
CA ASP A 443 5.97 27.99 19.78
C ASP A 443 6.16 26.65 19.02
N THR A 444 5.87 25.52 19.67
CA THR A 444 5.97 24.21 19.03
C THR A 444 4.86 24.01 18.00
N ALA A 445 5.24 23.65 16.78
CA ALA A 445 4.29 23.43 15.69
C ALA A 445 3.22 22.39 16.06
N GLY A 446 1.95 22.76 15.90
CA GLY A 446 0.78 21.92 16.18
C GLY A 446 0.22 22.02 17.60
N ILE A 447 0.82 22.81 18.49
CA ILE A 447 0.27 23.08 19.83
C ILE A 447 -0.59 24.34 19.80
N THR A 448 -1.86 24.21 20.12
CA THR A 448 -2.75 25.34 20.34
C THR A 448 -2.69 25.83 21.79
N PRO A 449 -3.02 27.10 22.10
CA PRO A 449 -3.06 27.59 23.47
C PRO A 449 -3.94 26.76 24.41
N GLN A 450 -5.04 26.23 23.91
CA GLN A 450 -5.94 25.34 24.65
C GLN A 450 -5.30 23.97 24.95
N MET A 451 -4.55 23.40 23.99
CA MET A 451 -3.77 22.18 24.22
C MET A 451 -2.68 22.41 25.26
N ALA A 452 -1.99 23.56 25.20
CA ALA A 452 -0.97 23.92 26.17
C ALA A 452 -1.53 24.04 27.59
N ILE A 453 -2.75 24.59 27.77
CA ILE A 453 -3.44 24.61 29.06
C ILE A 453 -3.72 23.19 29.55
N ALA A 454 -4.25 22.32 28.69
CA ALA A 454 -4.52 20.92 29.04
C ALA A 454 -3.24 20.17 29.44
N LEU A 455 -2.12 20.43 28.76
CA LEU A 455 -0.80 19.90 29.10
C LEU A 455 -0.34 20.45 30.46
N GLY A 456 -0.42 21.76 30.68
CA GLY A 456 -0.03 22.42 31.93
C GLY A 456 -0.85 21.98 33.14
N GLU A 457 -2.13 21.69 33.00
CA GLU A 457 -2.99 21.13 34.05
C GLU A 457 -2.57 19.69 34.46
N ASN A 458 -1.82 19.01 33.61
CA ASN A 458 -1.23 17.70 33.87
C ASN A 458 0.28 17.76 34.11
N ASP A 459 0.79 18.92 34.59
CA ASP A 459 2.18 19.18 34.93
C ASP A 459 3.18 19.13 33.77
N VAL A 460 2.74 19.15 32.51
CA VAL A 460 3.59 19.26 31.32
C VAL A 460 3.71 20.74 30.95
N LYS A 461 4.81 21.40 31.31
CA LYS A 461 4.95 22.85 31.24
C LYS A 461 6.03 23.35 30.30
N ASN A 462 6.92 22.47 29.88
CA ASN A 462 8.04 22.76 29.00
C ASN A 462 8.22 21.69 27.93
N LEU A 463 9.15 21.95 26.99
CA LEU A 463 9.47 21.02 25.91
C LEU A 463 10.04 19.68 26.40
N GLU A 464 10.80 19.69 27.50
CA GLU A 464 11.41 18.48 28.08
C GLU A 464 10.33 17.54 28.61
N ASP A 465 9.33 18.07 29.31
CA ASP A 465 8.19 17.30 29.80
C ASP A 465 7.40 16.67 28.63
N LEU A 466 7.12 17.43 27.57
CA LEU A 466 6.42 16.94 26.38
C LEU A 466 7.25 15.89 25.63
N ALA A 467 8.55 16.10 25.46
CA ALA A 467 9.46 15.17 24.81
C ALA A 467 9.56 13.83 25.55
N GLY A 468 9.31 13.83 26.86
CA GLY A 468 9.31 12.64 27.71
C GLY A 468 8.07 11.76 27.59
N LEU A 469 6.97 12.28 27.03
CA LEU A 469 5.71 11.56 26.88
C LEU A 469 5.75 10.54 25.73
N VAL A 470 4.73 9.67 25.72
CA VAL A 470 4.41 8.79 24.60
C VAL A 470 2.99 9.11 24.09
N SER A 471 2.69 8.73 22.85
CA SER A 471 1.39 9.00 22.21
C SER A 471 0.19 8.51 23.02
N ASP A 472 0.36 7.40 23.74
CA ASP A 472 -0.69 6.87 24.63
C ASP A 472 -1.00 7.83 25.80
N ASP A 473 -0.01 8.56 26.33
CA ASP A 473 -0.22 9.55 27.39
C ASP A 473 -1.10 10.72 26.91
N LEU A 474 -0.98 11.09 25.63
CA LEU A 474 -1.78 12.16 25.02
C LEU A 474 -3.19 11.69 24.66
N GLN A 475 -3.33 10.49 24.10
CA GLN A 475 -4.60 9.96 23.57
C GLN A 475 -5.40 9.13 24.58
N GLY A 476 -4.73 8.57 25.61
CA GLY A 476 -5.28 7.60 26.55
C GLY A 476 -5.03 6.15 26.14
N TRP A 477 -4.98 5.26 27.13
CA TRP A 477 -4.70 3.84 26.94
C TRP A 477 -5.68 2.95 27.70
N PHE A 478 -5.61 1.65 27.42
CA PHE A 478 -6.36 0.66 28.16
C PHE A 478 -5.44 -0.10 29.12
N ASP A 479 -5.76 -0.04 30.41
CA ASP A 479 -5.07 -0.80 31.46
C ASP A 479 -5.92 -2.00 31.91
N ILE A 480 -5.29 -3.00 32.51
CA ILE A 480 -5.96 -4.16 33.11
C ILE A 480 -5.89 -4.02 34.63
N LYS A 481 -6.91 -3.46 35.23
CA LYS A 481 -7.07 -3.36 36.69
C LYS A 481 -8.02 -4.45 37.19
N ASN A 482 -7.56 -5.31 38.08
CA ASN A 482 -8.34 -6.43 38.66
C ASN A 482 -8.95 -7.43 37.64
N GLY A 483 -8.34 -7.56 36.44
CA GLY A 483 -8.83 -8.44 35.38
C GLY A 483 -9.89 -7.81 34.46
N GLU A 484 -10.26 -6.57 34.68
CA GLU A 484 -11.12 -5.78 33.81
C GLU A 484 -10.31 -4.76 33.01
N ARG A 485 -10.69 -4.56 31.74
CA ARG A 485 -10.07 -3.60 30.85
C ARG A 485 -10.65 -2.21 31.13
N VAL A 486 -9.87 -1.35 31.79
CA VAL A 486 -10.26 0.02 32.14
C VAL A 486 -9.54 0.98 31.18
N ARG A 487 -10.26 1.99 30.67
CA ARG A 487 -9.68 3.05 29.86
C ARG A 487 -9.16 4.16 30.78
N GLU A 488 -7.89 4.50 30.65
CA GLU A 488 -7.31 5.68 31.25
C GLU A 488 -7.37 6.83 30.24
N PRO A 489 -7.91 8.01 30.59
CA PRO A 489 -8.03 9.13 29.67
C PRO A 489 -6.66 9.73 29.38
N GLY A 490 -6.45 10.15 28.13
CA GLY A 490 -5.26 10.88 27.73
C GLY A 490 -5.36 12.39 28.02
N ILE A 491 -4.22 13.04 28.12
CA ILE A 491 -4.11 14.49 28.43
C ILE A 491 -4.82 15.32 27.36
N LEU A 492 -4.68 14.95 26.08
CA LEU A 492 -5.25 15.65 24.94
C LEU A 492 -6.41 14.87 24.28
N GLU A 493 -7.07 13.95 25.01
CA GLU A 493 -8.17 13.14 24.47
C GLU A 493 -9.32 14.00 23.91
N LYS A 494 -9.59 15.16 24.51
CA LYS A 494 -10.65 16.08 24.08
C LYS A 494 -10.42 16.64 22.67
N PHE A 495 -9.17 16.73 22.24
CA PHE A 495 -8.79 17.26 20.93
C PHE A 495 -8.80 16.20 19.82
N LYS A 496 -9.13 14.93 20.13
CA LYS A 496 -9.27 13.81 19.19
C LYS A 496 -8.08 13.66 18.21
N LEU A 497 -6.86 13.89 18.69
CA LEU A 497 -5.65 13.76 17.89
C LEU A 497 -5.52 12.35 17.32
N SER A 498 -5.07 12.23 16.08
CA SER A 498 -4.65 10.93 15.54
C SER A 498 -3.34 10.48 16.19
N THR A 499 -3.01 9.18 16.12
CA THR A 499 -1.73 8.68 16.63
C THR A 499 -0.55 9.32 15.90
N ALA A 500 -0.69 9.62 14.60
CA ALA A 500 0.33 10.31 13.83
C ALA A 500 0.55 11.76 14.31
N ASP A 501 -0.53 12.48 14.64
CA ASP A 501 -0.44 13.85 15.14
C ASP A 501 0.17 13.88 16.55
N ALA A 502 -0.25 12.99 17.44
CA ALA A 502 0.32 12.86 18.78
C ALA A 502 1.82 12.50 18.74
N ASP A 503 2.21 11.55 17.88
CA ASP A 503 3.62 11.24 17.64
C ASP A 503 4.37 12.43 17.04
N GLY A 504 3.73 13.19 16.14
CA GLY A 504 4.29 14.39 15.52
C GLY A 504 4.60 15.49 16.54
N LEU A 505 3.69 15.77 17.47
CA LEU A 505 3.89 16.74 18.57
C LEU A 505 5.08 16.35 19.46
N ILE A 506 5.15 15.08 19.87
CA ILE A 506 6.24 14.58 20.71
C ILE A 506 7.57 14.60 19.96
N MET A 507 7.57 14.24 18.66
CA MET A 507 8.78 14.28 17.83
C MET A 507 9.27 15.70 17.61
N SER A 508 8.36 16.67 17.37
CA SER A 508 8.71 18.10 17.27
C SER A 508 9.40 18.60 18.54
N ALA A 509 8.88 18.25 19.71
CA ALA A 509 9.52 18.57 20.99
C ALA A 509 10.90 17.90 21.14
N ARG A 510 11.06 16.64 20.77
CA ARG A 510 12.34 15.92 20.82
C ARG A 510 13.39 16.49 19.88
N VAL A 511 12.97 16.93 18.69
CA VAL A 511 13.84 17.61 17.71
C VAL A 511 14.28 18.97 18.26
N ALA A 512 13.35 19.76 18.81
CA ALA A 512 13.65 21.06 19.41
C ALA A 512 14.64 20.93 20.59
N MET A 513 14.52 19.88 21.40
CA MET A 513 15.46 19.54 22.49
C MET A 513 16.78 18.91 22.00
N GLY A 514 16.94 18.62 20.70
CA GLY A 514 18.12 17.98 20.15
C GLY A 514 18.28 16.50 20.55
N TRP A 515 17.23 15.83 21.01
CA TRP A 515 17.27 14.40 21.34
C TRP A 515 17.24 13.51 20.11
N VAL A 516 16.67 14.01 19.01
CA VAL A 516 16.55 13.32 17.72
C VAL A 516 16.91 14.31 16.61
N GLU A 517 17.66 13.86 15.60
CA GLU A 517 17.89 14.65 14.40
C GLU A 517 16.57 14.79 13.63
N ALA A 518 16.31 16.00 13.09
CA ALA A 518 15.14 16.23 12.26
C ALA A 518 15.15 15.24 11.09
N PRO A 519 14.02 14.60 10.74
CA PRO A 519 13.93 13.78 9.54
C PRO A 519 14.35 14.66 8.36
N GLN A 520 15.36 14.21 7.60
CA GLN A 520 15.71 14.85 6.33
C GLN A 520 14.49 14.63 5.42
N GLU A 521 13.75 15.70 5.15
CA GLU A 521 12.85 15.72 4.00
C GLU A 521 13.73 15.43 2.79
N GLU A 522 13.59 14.25 2.21
CA GLU A 522 14.17 13.92 0.92
C GLU A 522 13.67 14.96 -0.07
N ALA A 523 14.60 15.76 -0.58
CA ALA A 523 14.35 16.78 -1.59
C ALA A 523 13.88 16.10 -2.89
N GLU A 524 12.60 15.77 -3.00
CA GLU A 524 11.91 15.40 -4.25
C GLU A 524 11.44 16.63 -5.06
N ALA A 525 12.01 17.81 -4.84
CA ALA A 525 11.58 19.04 -5.51
C ALA A 525 12.60 19.62 -6.51
N GLU A 526 13.62 18.90 -6.97
CA GLU A 526 14.62 19.43 -7.93
C GLU A 526 14.84 18.60 -9.21
N ILE A 527 13.93 17.73 -9.63
CA ILE A 527 14.08 16.99 -10.92
C ILE A 527 13.04 17.40 -12.00
N GLU A 528 12.22 18.42 -11.81
CA GLU A 528 11.29 18.89 -12.87
C GLU A 528 11.69 20.23 -13.55
N ALA A 529 12.88 20.74 -13.35
CA ALA A 529 13.29 22.02 -13.96
C ALA A 529 14.39 21.94 -15.03
N ASP A 530 14.88 20.77 -15.41
CA ASP A 530 16.02 20.68 -16.40
C ASP A 530 15.73 19.72 -17.57
N GLY A 531 14.55 19.80 -18.15
CA GLY A 531 14.09 18.98 -19.29
C GLY A 531 13.39 19.75 -20.39
N GLN A 532 13.72 21.05 -20.63
CA GLN A 532 13.32 21.77 -21.84
C GLN A 532 14.43 22.72 -22.29
N GLU A 533 15.37 22.17 -23.06
CA GLU A 533 16.04 22.84 -24.20
C GLU A 533 16.18 21.86 -25.36
#